data_61d3f3291d67f4f933e9f649922c5351
#
_entry.id   61d3f3291d67f4f933e9f649922c5351
#
_cell.length_a   1.000
_cell.length_b   1.000
_cell.length_c   1.000
_cell.angle_alpha   90.00
_cell.angle_beta   90.00
_cell.angle_gamma   90.00
#
_symmetry.space_group_name_H-M   'P 1'
#
loop_
_entity.id
_entity.type
_entity.pdbx_description
1 polymer ?
#
loop_
_entity_poly.entity_id
_entity_poly.type
_entity_poly.pdbx_seq_one_letter_code
_entity_poly.pdbx_strand_id
1 'polypeptide(L)'
;MDVYSRHAYLYSAWTAMIIPCVLAIAMMFYSQPSQELHELWRYILTFLPVVVFFALGFFLRERIRATSKILFQYPLFKEDETMMPTTNFLMWSSDSPDEMKKAIRKKVKAVFGYNMPTKAQEAKDPNAARKTIAPIVGAIRKKARDSGDVVYTQANYRYGFNRNLIGGLVWSFALTFLLMIINFIVPCIHWQWFIGTLIFIFLWGLLEFYVFLKFSARSYARQLFITFLAI
;
A
#
# COMPACT_ATOMS: atom_id res chain seq x y z
N MET A 1 5.94 -8.65 -15.86
CA MET A 1 5.25 -8.04 -14.70
C MET A 1 4.03 -7.30 -15.21
N ASP A 2 2.85 -7.58 -14.68
CA ASP A 2 1.62 -6.93 -15.11
C ASP A 2 1.57 -5.45 -14.66
N VAL A 3 0.66 -4.67 -15.25
CA VAL A 3 0.55 -3.23 -14.99
C VAL A 3 0.22 -2.95 -13.53
N TYR A 4 -0.62 -3.78 -12.89
CA TYR A 4 -0.96 -3.64 -11.48
C TYR A 4 0.26 -3.82 -10.56
N SER A 5 1.04 -4.88 -10.77
CA SER A 5 2.25 -5.14 -9.99
C SER A 5 3.27 -4.02 -10.12
N ARG A 6 3.35 -3.38 -11.28
CA ARG A 6 4.23 -2.23 -11.51
C ARG A 6 3.79 -1.03 -10.66
N HIS A 7 2.52 -0.64 -10.75
CA HIS A 7 2.01 0.53 -10.04
C HIS A 7 1.88 0.31 -8.53
N ALA A 8 1.34 -0.84 -8.11
CA ALA A 8 1.05 -1.09 -6.71
C ALA A 8 2.25 -1.61 -5.90
N TYR A 9 3.19 -2.34 -6.51
CA TYR A 9 4.29 -2.97 -5.78
C TYR A 9 5.63 -2.29 -6.04
N LEU A 10 6.00 -2.12 -7.31
CA LEU A 10 7.32 -1.63 -7.66
C LEU A 10 7.47 -0.14 -7.34
N TYR A 11 6.52 0.68 -7.79
CA TYR A 11 6.62 2.13 -7.56
C TYR A 11 6.52 2.50 -6.09
N SER A 12 5.68 1.81 -5.30
CA SER A 12 5.63 2.04 -3.86
C SER A 12 6.93 1.64 -3.15
N ALA A 13 7.57 0.55 -3.59
CA ALA A 13 8.87 0.14 -3.09
C ALA A 13 9.96 1.17 -3.42
N TRP A 14 10.05 1.60 -4.69
CA TRP A 14 11.02 2.61 -5.09
C TRP A 14 10.80 3.94 -4.36
N THR A 15 9.56 4.41 -4.23
CA THR A 15 9.25 5.63 -3.48
C THR A 15 9.77 5.55 -2.04
N ALA A 16 9.57 4.43 -1.36
CA ALA A 16 10.07 4.24 -0.01
C ALA A 16 11.60 4.20 0.04
N MET A 17 12.27 3.63 -0.98
CA MET A 17 13.73 3.50 -1.02
C MET A 17 14.47 4.83 -1.32
N ILE A 18 13.78 5.85 -1.83
CA ILE A 18 14.40 7.16 -2.09
C ILE A 18 15.03 7.75 -0.83
N ILE A 19 14.37 7.63 0.32
CA ILE A 19 14.82 8.26 1.56
C ILE A 19 16.19 7.72 2.03
N PRO A 20 16.35 6.40 2.29
CA PRO A 20 17.67 5.88 2.68
C PRO A 20 18.70 6.02 1.55
N CYS A 21 18.28 6.05 0.27
CA CYS A 21 19.17 6.30 -0.84
C CYS A 21 19.81 7.70 -0.77
N VAL A 22 19.02 8.73 -0.50
CA VAL A 22 19.53 10.12 -0.35
C VAL A 22 20.53 10.22 0.78
N LEU A 23 20.26 9.58 1.93
CA LEU A 23 21.22 9.53 3.04
C LEU A 23 22.52 8.80 2.67
N ALA A 24 22.41 7.66 1.97
CA ALA A 24 23.59 6.92 1.53
C ALA A 24 24.43 7.72 0.52
N ILE A 25 23.78 8.46 -0.39
CA ILE A 25 24.48 9.40 -1.28
C ILE A 25 25.22 10.48 -0.48
N ALA A 26 24.56 11.08 0.52
CA ALA A 26 25.19 12.08 1.37
C ALA A 26 26.41 11.49 2.12
N MET A 27 26.28 10.30 2.70
CA MET A 27 27.40 9.61 3.35
C MET A 27 28.55 9.38 2.38
N MET A 28 28.28 8.87 1.17
CA MET A 28 29.32 8.65 0.15
C MET A 28 29.99 9.96 -0.30
N PHE A 29 29.22 11.03 -0.41
CA PHE A 29 29.75 12.35 -0.79
C PHE A 29 30.68 12.92 0.26
N TYR A 30 30.33 12.83 1.55
CA TYR A 30 31.13 13.38 2.64
C TYR A 30 32.27 12.45 3.11
N SER A 31 32.22 11.15 2.84
CA SER A 31 33.25 10.19 3.21
C SER A 31 34.43 10.12 2.23
N GLN A 32 34.38 10.87 1.12
CA GLN A 32 35.41 10.77 0.09
C GLN A 32 36.77 11.32 0.64
N PRO A 33 37.82 10.49 0.63
CA PRO A 33 39.15 10.96 0.97
C PRO A 33 39.63 12.01 -0.05
N SER A 34 40.32 13.01 0.48
CA SER A 34 40.83 14.15 -0.25
C SER A 34 41.61 13.80 -1.51
N GLN A 35 41.35 14.51 -2.58
CA GLN A 35 42.19 14.86 -3.74
C GLN A 35 42.83 13.76 -4.62
N GLU A 36 43.03 12.53 -4.18
CA GLU A 36 43.75 11.51 -5.00
C GLU A 36 42.86 10.54 -5.79
N LEU A 37 41.59 10.47 -5.51
CA LEU A 37 40.70 9.64 -6.33
C LEU A 37 40.38 10.33 -7.65
N HIS A 38 40.67 9.65 -8.75
CA HIS A 38 40.24 10.06 -10.08
C HIS A 38 38.77 10.51 -10.07
N GLU A 39 38.44 11.67 -10.62
CA GLU A 39 37.07 12.23 -10.61
C GLU A 39 36.00 11.20 -11.02
N LEU A 40 36.32 10.31 -11.98
CA LEU A 40 35.46 9.22 -12.40
C LEU A 40 35.01 8.32 -11.25
N TRP A 41 35.92 7.93 -10.33
CA TRP A 41 35.60 7.11 -9.16
C TRP A 41 34.69 7.82 -8.18
N ARG A 42 34.86 9.13 -8.04
CA ARG A 42 33.97 9.96 -7.18
C ARG A 42 32.53 9.89 -7.70
N TYR A 43 32.30 10.04 -9.02
CA TYR A 43 30.98 9.91 -9.63
C TYR A 43 30.42 8.50 -9.47
N ILE A 44 31.22 7.47 -9.73
CA ILE A 44 30.78 6.07 -9.58
C ILE A 44 30.31 5.81 -8.15
N LEU A 45 31.10 6.17 -7.14
CA LEU A 45 30.75 5.97 -5.73
C LEU A 45 29.53 6.78 -5.31
N THR A 46 29.36 7.99 -5.83
CA THR A 46 28.17 8.81 -5.53
C THR A 46 26.88 8.23 -6.12
N PHE A 47 26.96 7.64 -7.32
CA PHE A 47 25.79 7.05 -7.96
C PHE A 47 25.52 5.59 -7.55
N LEU A 48 26.48 4.90 -6.96
CA LEU A 48 26.33 3.51 -6.51
C LEU A 48 25.10 3.30 -5.58
N PRO A 49 24.82 4.16 -4.58
CA PRO A 49 23.62 4.03 -3.77
C PRO A 49 22.32 4.03 -4.58
N VAL A 50 22.23 4.84 -5.63
CA VAL A 50 21.05 4.88 -6.50
C VAL A 50 20.77 3.49 -7.08
N VAL A 51 21.79 2.88 -7.69
CA VAL A 51 21.67 1.54 -8.29
C VAL A 51 21.30 0.50 -7.23
N VAL A 52 21.97 0.54 -6.08
CA VAL A 52 21.74 -0.41 -4.97
C VAL A 52 20.32 -0.30 -4.42
N PHE A 53 19.84 0.91 -4.14
CA PHE A 53 18.51 1.08 -3.55
C PHE A 53 17.37 0.81 -4.56
N PHE A 54 17.56 1.10 -5.84
CA PHE A 54 16.60 0.69 -6.87
C PHE A 54 16.56 -0.84 -7.04
N ALA A 55 17.71 -1.50 -7.01
CA ALA A 55 17.78 -2.96 -7.02
C ALA A 55 17.12 -3.56 -5.77
N LEU A 56 17.40 -3.02 -4.58
CA LEU A 56 16.76 -3.43 -3.33
C LEU A 56 15.23 -3.25 -3.41
N GLY A 57 14.73 -2.12 -3.91
CA GLY A 57 13.30 -1.91 -4.10
C GLY A 57 12.66 -2.96 -5.01
N PHE A 58 13.36 -3.35 -6.09
CA PHE A 58 12.90 -4.42 -6.96
C PHE A 58 12.85 -5.78 -6.25
N PHE A 59 13.89 -6.16 -5.53
CA PHE A 59 13.95 -7.45 -4.81
C PHE A 59 13.02 -7.49 -3.59
N LEU A 60 12.90 -6.38 -2.87
CA LEU A 60 12.10 -6.30 -1.65
C LEU A 60 10.60 -6.11 -1.90
N ARG A 61 10.15 -5.81 -3.12
CA ARG A 61 8.74 -5.47 -3.41
C ARG A 61 7.72 -6.46 -2.84
N GLU A 62 8.00 -7.76 -2.92
CA GLU A 62 7.10 -8.80 -2.37
C GLU A 62 7.16 -8.85 -0.83
N ARG A 63 8.34 -8.61 -0.24
CA ARG A 63 8.50 -8.50 1.22
C ARG A 63 7.81 -7.26 1.77
N ILE A 64 7.93 -6.13 1.07
CA ILE A 64 7.22 -4.89 1.37
C ILE A 64 5.71 -5.11 1.35
N ARG A 65 5.19 -5.80 0.32
CA ARG A 65 3.78 -6.19 0.24
C ARG A 65 3.35 -7.09 1.41
N ALA A 66 4.14 -8.09 1.75
CA ALA A 66 3.86 -8.97 2.88
C ALA A 66 3.84 -8.21 4.20
N THR A 67 4.86 -7.37 4.45
CA THR A 67 4.96 -6.49 5.61
C THR A 67 3.72 -5.59 5.74
N SER A 68 3.29 -4.97 4.63
CA SER A 68 2.13 -4.09 4.66
C SER A 68 0.83 -4.82 4.97
N LYS A 69 0.68 -6.06 4.51
CA LYS A 69 -0.49 -6.88 4.83
C LYS A 69 -0.49 -7.29 6.30
N ILE A 70 0.62 -7.85 6.78
CA ILE A 70 0.72 -8.40 8.13
C ILE A 70 0.61 -7.31 9.18
N LEU A 71 1.35 -6.20 9.03
CA LEU A 71 1.42 -5.16 10.06
C LEU A 71 0.27 -4.15 10.00
N PHE A 72 -0.34 -3.94 8.83
CA PHE A 72 -1.32 -2.86 8.67
C PHE A 72 -2.68 -3.32 8.13
N GLN A 73 -2.72 -4.11 7.05
CA GLN A 73 -4.00 -4.50 6.46
C GLN A 73 -4.77 -5.47 7.35
N TYR A 74 -4.12 -6.52 7.86
CA TYR A 74 -4.78 -7.53 8.70
C TYR A 74 -5.26 -6.99 10.05
N PRO A 75 -4.47 -6.20 10.78
CA PRO A 75 -4.99 -5.55 11.98
C PRO A 75 -6.17 -4.60 11.71
N LEU A 76 -6.15 -3.89 10.58
CA LEU A 76 -7.18 -2.91 10.25
C LEU A 76 -8.48 -3.53 9.69
N PHE A 77 -8.37 -4.59 8.87
CA PHE A 77 -9.48 -5.12 8.07
C PHE A 77 -9.76 -6.62 8.27
N LYS A 78 -9.06 -7.30 9.18
CA LYS A 78 -9.03 -8.75 9.35
C LYS A 78 -8.41 -9.50 8.14
N GLU A 79 -7.89 -10.69 8.39
CA GLU A 79 -7.20 -11.50 7.37
C GLU A 79 -8.12 -11.97 6.25
N ASP A 80 -9.35 -12.35 6.60
CA ASP A 80 -10.38 -12.85 5.70
C ASP A 80 -11.15 -11.74 4.95
N GLU A 81 -10.65 -10.50 5.01
CA GLU A 81 -11.24 -9.33 4.38
C GLU A 81 -12.67 -8.98 4.86
N THR A 82 -13.15 -9.56 5.96
CA THR A 82 -14.51 -9.33 6.47
C THR A 82 -14.73 -7.89 6.91
N MET A 83 -13.67 -7.18 7.34
CA MET A 83 -13.73 -5.79 7.76
C MET A 83 -13.28 -4.80 6.67
N MET A 84 -13.01 -5.26 5.45
CA MET A 84 -12.65 -4.39 4.33
C MET A 84 -13.77 -3.39 4.02
N PRO A 85 -13.44 -2.15 3.61
CA PRO A 85 -14.44 -1.17 3.19
C PRO A 85 -15.37 -1.67 2.09
N THR A 86 -14.90 -2.55 1.22
CA THR A 86 -15.73 -3.20 0.18
C THR A 86 -16.79 -4.12 0.77
N THR A 87 -16.48 -4.88 1.82
CA THR A 87 -17.44 -5.74 2.52
C THR A 87 -18.41 -4.90 3.35
N ASN A 88 -17.85 -3.95 4.12
CA ASN A 88 -18.65 -3.06 4.96
C ASN A 88 -19.61 -2.18 4.16
N PHE A 89 -19.25 -1.76 2.93
CA PHE A 89 -20.11 -0.96 2.06
C PHE A 89 -21.47 -1.64 1.81
N LEU A 90 -21.51 -2.96 1.73
CA LEU A 90 -22.73 -3.75 1.46
C LEU A 90 -23.48 -4.14 2.73
N MET A 91 -22.94 -3.88 3.90
CA MET A 91 -23.64 -4.07 5.16
C MET A 91 -24.80 -3.07 5.28
N TRP A 92 -25.93 -3.50 5.79
CA TRP A 92 -27.07 -2.61 6.04
C TRP A 92 -26.76 -1.55 7.09
N SER A 93 -25.95 -1.89 8.07
CA SER A 93 -25.46 -1.00 9.13
C SER A 93 -24.44 0.05 8.68
N SER A 94 -23.99 0.02 7.43
CA SER A 94 -23.02 1.01 6.91
C SER A 94 -23.70 2.32 6.47
N ASP A 95 -22.94 3.41 6.44
CA ASP A 95 -23.37 4.73 6.01
C ASP A 95 -23.60 4.84 4.49
N SER A 96 -23.43 3.76 3.72
CA SER A 96 -23.64 3.75 2.28
C SER A 96 -25.14 3.88 1.95
N PRO A 97 -25.52 4.54 0.84
CA PRO A 97 -26.92 4.74 0.47
C PRO A 97 -27.68 3.42 0.31
N ASP A 98 -28.82 3.29 0.97
CA ASP A 98 -29.63 2.06 0.95
C ASP A 98 -30.11 1.68 -0.46
N GLU A 99 -30.44 2.67 -1.30
CA GLU A 99 -30.84 2.41 -2.68
C GLU A 99 -29.71 1.77 -3.50
N MET A 100 -28.48 2.23 -3.29
CA MET A 100 -27.31 1.63 -3.93
C MET A 100 -27.09 0.19 -3.45
N LYS A 101 -27.23 -0.06 -2.14
CA LYS A 101 -27.14 -1.42 -1.57
C LYS A 101 -28.21 -2.35 -2.17
N LYS A 102 -29.45 -1.88 -2.29
CA LYS A 102 -30.56 -2.65 -2.91
C LYS A 102 -30.27 -2.97 -4.37
N ALA A 103 -29.81 -1.97 -5.15
CA ALA A 103 -29.46 -2.16 -6.56
C ALA A 103 -28.33 -3.18 -6.74
N ILE A 104 -27.26 -3.09 -5.95
CA ILE A 104 -26.14 -4.04 -5.99
C ILE A 104 -26.64 -5.45 -5.63
N ARG A 105 -27.43 -5.62 -4.57
CA ARG A 105 -27.96 -6.92 -4.14
C ARG A 105 -28.84 -7.56 -5.21
N LYS A 106 -29.71 -6.76 -5.86
CA LYS A 106 -30.53 -7.22 -6.99
C LYS A 106 -29.66 -7.70 -8.15
N LYS A 107 -28.61 -6.93 -8.49
CA LYS A 107 -27.69 -7.28 -9.58
C LYS A 107 -26.85 -8.52 -9.24
N VAL A 108 -26.37 -8.66 -8.00
CA VAL A 108 -25.65 -9.86 -7.53
C VAL A 108 -26.51 -11.11 -7.68
N LYS A 109 -27.78 -11.04 -7.29
CA LYS A 109 -28.70 -12.16 -7.47
C LYS A 109 -28.92 -12.49 -8.95
N ALA A 110 -29.07 -11.49 -9.80
CA ALA A 110 -29.26 -11.68 -11.23
C ALA A 110 -28.04 -12.27 -11.94
N VAL A 111 -26.83 -11.78 -11.60
CA VAL A 111 -25.57 -12.13 -12.29
C VAL A 111 -24.94 -13.40 -11.75
N PHE A 112 -24.98 -13.61 -10.43
CA PHE A 112 -24.26 -14.70 -9.77
C PHE A 112 -25.17 -15.72 -9.08
N GLY A 113 -26.49 -15.46 -8.97
CA GLY A 113 -27.44 -16.32 -8.26
C GLY A 113 -27.30 -16.26 -6.72
N TYR A 114 -26.41 -15.43 -6.17
CA TYR A 114 -26.17 -15.36 -4.73
C TYR A 114 -27.22 -14.52 -4.00
N ASN A 115 -27.67 -15.02 -2.86
CA ASN A 115 -28.49 -14.25 -1.94
C ASN A 115 -27.61 -13.63 -0.85
N MET A 116 -27.70 -12.32 -0.72
CA MET A 116 -27.00 -11.60 0.36
C MET A 116 -27.84 -11.60 1.64
N PRO A 117 -27.20 -11.50 2.82
CA PRO A 117 -27.92 -11.46 4.11
C PRO A 117 -28.94 -10.33 4.16
N THR A 118 -30.11 -10.63 4.71
CA THR A 118 -31.17 -9.64 4.96
C THR A 118 -30.79 -8.74 6.14
N LYS A 119 -31.50 -7.61 6.31
CA LYS A 119 -31.29 -6.70 7.45
C LYS A 119 -31.48 -7.42 8.80
N ALA A 120 -32.46 -8.32 8.89
CA ALA A 120 -32.69 -9.10 10.10
C ALA A 120 -31.57 -10.13 10.39
N GLN A 121 -31.04 -10.78 9.35
CA GLN A 121 -29.93 -11.72 9.49
C GLN A 121 -28.65 -10.99 9.92
N GLU A 122 -28.37 -9.81 9.34
CA GLU A 122 -27.24 -8.98 9.73
C GLU A 122 -27.36 -8.49 11.15
N ALA A 123 -28.54 -8.05 11.59
CA ALA A 123 -28.78 -7.61 12.97
C ALA A 123 -28.58 -8.74 13.99
N LYS A 124 -28.91 -10.00 13.61
CA LYS A 124 -28.72 -11.18 14.46
C LYS A 124 -27.26 -11.58 14.59
N ASP A 125 -26.50 -11.58 13.48
CA ASP A 125 -25.08 -11.91 13.46
C ASP A 125 -24.35 -11.12 12.35
N PRO A 126 -23.79 -9.93 12.70
CA PRO A 126 -23.05 -9.11 11.76
C PRO A 126 -21.78 -9.78 11.22
N ASN A 127 -21.15 -10.67 12.00
CA ASN A 127 -19.91 -11.33 11.57
C ASN A 127 -20.21 -12.42 10.53
N ALA A 128 -21.25 -13.24 10.73
CA ALA A 128 -21.71 -14.20 9.74
C ALA A 128 -22.15 -13.51 8.45
N ALA A 129 -22.83 -12.36 8.55
CA ALA A 129 -23.21 -11.56 7.39
C ALA A 129 -21.97 -11.10 6.60
N ARG A 130 -20.92 -10.58 7.26
CA ARG A 130 -19.64 -10.20 6.60
C ARG A 130 -18.97 -11.38 5.93
N LYS A 131 -18.89 -12.52 6.60
CA LYS A 131 -18.32 -13.76 6.01
C LYS A 131 -19.05 -14.21 4.76
N THR A 132 -20.36 -14.01 4.70
CA THR A 132 -21.16 -14.30 3.50
C THR A 132 -20.93 -13.28 2.38
N ILE A 133 -20.78 -11.99 2.72
CA ILE A 133 -20.57 -10.90 1.76
C ILE A 133 -19.15 -10.92 1.16
N ALA A 134 -18.12 -11.22 1.93
CA ALA A 134 -16.72 -11.14 1.48
C ALA A 134 -16.42 -11.94 0.19
N PRO A 135 -16.80 -13.22 0.04
CA PRO A 135 -16.60 -13.97 -1.21
C PRO A 135 -17.42 -13.42 -2.38
N ILE A 136 -18.62 -12.88 -2.12
CA ILE A 136 -19.44 -12.23 -3.15
C ILE A 136 -18.72 -10.97 -3.69
N VAL A 137 -18.12 -10.18 -2.80
CA VAL A 137 -17.27 -9.05 -3.20
C VAL A 137 -16.09 -9.51 -4.07
N GLY A 138 -15.52 -10.68 -3.78
CA GLY A 138 -14.50 -11.32 -4.63
C GLY A 138 -14.99 -11.55 -6.08
N ALA A 139 -16.19 -12.08 -6.24
CA ALA A 139 -16.81 -12.27 -7.56
C ALA A 139 -17.08 -10.93 -8.28
N ILE A 140 -17.56 -9.92 -7.54
CA ILE A 140 -17.76 -8.56 -8.06
C ILE A 140 -16.45 -7.96 -8.53
N ARG A 141 -15.35 -8.09 -7.76
CA ARG A 141 -14.01 -7.62 -8.15
C ARG A 141 -13.52 -8.25 -9.44
N LYS A 142 -13.73 -9.56 -9.61
CA LYS A 142 -13.38 -10.25 -10.86
C LYS A 142 -14.14 -9.65 -12.02
N LYS A 143 -15.47 -9.54 -11.92
CA LYS A 143 -16.32 -8.98 -12.97
C LYS A 143 -15.95 -7.53 -13.32
N ALA A 144 -15.72 -6.68 -12.31
CA ALA A 144 -15.29 -5.28 -12.52
C ALA A 144 -13.89 -5.18 -13.16
N ARG A 145 -12.97 -6.09 -12.86
CA ARG A 145 -11.66 -6.15 -13.53
C ARG A 145 -11.80 -6.51 -15.00
N ASP A 146 -12.64 -7.50 -15.30
CA ASP A 146 -12.86 -8.01 -16.65
C ASP A 146 -13.56 -6.97 -17.55
N SER A 147 -14.22 -5.95 -16.96
CA SER A 147 -14.84 -4.84 -17.74
C SER A 147 -13.83 -3.85 -18.33
N GLY A 148 -12.61 -3.83 -17.83
CA GLY A 148 -11.58 -2.87 -18.30
C GLY A 148 -11.84 -1.42 -17.89
N ASP A 149 -12.75 -1.13 -16.94
CA ASP A 149 -13.02 0.23 -16.46
C ASP A 149 -11.74 0.91 -15.93
N VAL A 150 -11.37 2.01 -16.57
CA VAL A 150 -10.14 2.76 -16.26
C VAL A 150 -10.21 3.40 -14.87
N VAL A 151 -11.37 3.93 -14.47
CA VAL A 151 -11.53 4.63 -13.19
C VAL A 151 -11.44 3.63 -12.03
N TYR A 152 -12.08 2.47 -12.16
CA TYR A 152 -11.92 1.36 -11.22
C TYR A 152 -10.47 0.89 -11.12
N THR A 153 -9.82 0.73 -12.27
CA THR A 153 -8.43 0.28 -12.34
C THR A 153 -7.49 1.25 -11.63
N GLN A 154 -7.64 2.55 -11.85
CA GLN A 154 -6.87 3.58 -11.17
C GLN A 154 -7.12 3.61 -9.65
N ALA A 155 -8.38 3.46 -9.22
CA ALA A 155 -8.72 3.39 -7.80
C ALA A 155 -8.07 2.17 -7.13
N ASN A 156 -8.04 1.02 -7.81
CA ASN A 156 -7.36 -0.19 -7.35
C ASN A 156 -5.83 0.00 -7.24
N TYR A 157 -5.21 0.66 -8.24
CA TYR A 157 -3.77 0.97 -8.21
C TYR A 157 -3.42 1.90 -7.06
N ARG A 158 -4.20 2.96 -6.86
CA ARG A 158 -3.99 3.91 -5.76
C ARG A 158 -4.09 3.25 -4.39
N TYR A 159 -5.11 2.42 -4.19
CA TYR A 159 -5.23 1.65 -2.95
C TYR A 159 -4.05 0.70 -2.74
N GLY A 160 -3.66 -0.05 -3.78
CA GLY A 160 -2.52 -0.96 -3.75
C GLY A 160 -1.20 -0.23 -3.47
N PHE A 161 -0.98 0.92 -4.08
CA PHE A 161 0.20 1.77 -3.87
C PHE A 161 0.29 2.25 -2.41
N ASN A 162 -0.76 2.92 -1.90
CA ASN A 162 -0.76 3.45 -0.53
C ASN A 162 -0.57 2.35 0.51
N ARG A 163 -1.26 1.21 0.34
CA ARG A 163 -1.07 0.05 1.22
C ARG A 163 0.39 -0.43 1.24
N ASN A 164 1.00 -0.59 0.08
CA ASN A 164 2.36 -1.11 0.00
C ASN A 164 3.41 -0.07 0.38
N LEU A 165 3.13 1.22 0.18
CA LEU A 165 4.02 2.31 0.61
C LEU A 165 4.26 2.27 2.12
N ILE A 166 3.23 2.01 2.94
CA ILE A 166 3.41 1.87 4.39
C ILE A 166 4.37 0.74 4.73
N GLY A 167 4.23 -0.43 4.09
CA GLY A 167 5.19 -1.51 4.25
C GLY A 167 6.61 -1.14 3.79
N GLY A 168 6.71 -0.35 2.73
CA GLY A 168 7.97 0.21 2.24
C GLY A 168 8.63 1.16 3.24
N LEU A 169 7.83 2.02 3.91
CA LEU A 169 8.33 2.93 4.94
C LEU A 169 8.92 2.18 6.15
N VAL A 170 8.38 0.99 6.51
CA VAL A 170 9.00 0.14 7.54
C VAL A 170 10.40 -0.32 7.11
N TRP A 171 10.56 -0.75 5.87
CA TRP A 171 11.87 -1.14 5.33
C TRP A 171 12.80 0.06 5.18
N SER A 172 12.28 1.21 4.76
CA SER A 172 13.02 2.47 4.71
C SER A 172 13.54 2.88 6.09
N PHE A 173 12.71 2.74 7.12
CA PHE A 173 13.11 2.98 8.51
C PHE A 173 14.25 2.04 8.95
N ALA A 174 14.11 0.75 8.70
CA ALA A 174 15.13 -0.25 9.04
C ALA A 174 16.46 0.02 8.31
N LEU A 175 16.43 0.35 7.02
CA LEU A 175 17.62 0.69 6.24
C LEU A 175 18.26 2.01 6.70
N THR A 176 17.46 3.02 7.00
CA THR A 176 17.96 4.29 7.57
C THR A 176 18.65 4.07 8.92
N PHE A 177 18.04 3.21 9.76
CA PHE A 177 18.63 2.84 11.05
C PHE A 177 19.96 2.08 10.87
N LEU A 178 20.03 1.17 9.90
CA LEU A 178 21.27 0.48 9.54
C LEU A 178 22.36 1.46 9.07
N LEU A 179 22.01 2.42 8.21
CA LEU A 179 22.94 3.47 7.77
C LEU A 179 23.43 4.32 8.96
N MET A 180 22.58 4.61 9.93
CA MET A 180 22.96 5.30 11.16
C MET A 180 23.98 4.51 11.97
N ILE A 181 23.82 3.18 12.09
CA ILE A 181 24.82 2.30 12.74
C ILE A 181 26.15 2.34 11.99
N ILE A 182 26.10 2.25 10.65
CA ILE A 182 27.32 2.34 9.82
C ILE A 182 28.00 3.68 10.03
N ASN A 183 27.26 4.78 10.06
CA ASN A 183 27.80 6.12 10.33
C ASN A 183 28.38 6.26 11.74
N PHE A 184 27.90 5.49 12.72
CA PHE A 184 28.50 5.48 14.06
C PHE A 184 29.89 4.83 14.05
N ILE A 185 30.10 3.81 13.22
CA ILE A 185 31.39 3.11 13.05
C ILE A 185 32.37 3.96 12.19
N VAL A 186 31.83 4.50 11.08
CA VAL A 186 32.59 5.34 10.15
C VAL A 186 31.87 6.68 10.02
N PRO A 187 32.23 7.68 10.85
CA PRO A 187 31.55 8.97 10.88
C PRO A 187 31.73 9.73 9.56
N CYS A 188 30.61 9.87 8.81
CA CYS A 188 30.55 10.56 7.52
C CYS A 188 29.76 11.87 7.62
N ILE A 189 28.59 11.80 8.27
CA ILE A 189 27.67 12.93 8.41
C ILE A 189 27.16 13.06 9.85
N HIS A 190 26.62 14.22 10.20
CA HIS A 190 26.08 14.45 11.54
C HIS A 190 24.88 13.52 11.82
N TRP A 191 24.89 12.87 12.99
CA TRP A 191 23.85 11.92 13.43
C TRP A 191 22.43 12.51 13.47
N GLN A 192 22.31 13.83 13.62
CA GLN A 192 21.05 14.55 13.61
C GLN A 192 20.26 14.35 12.31
N TRP A 193 20.93 14.16 11.16
CA TRP A 193 20.28 13.88 9.89
C TRP A 193 19.54 12.54 9.90
N PHE A 194 20.12 11.53 10.54
CA PHE A 194 19.46 10.22 10.68
C PHE A 194 18.24 10.30 11.56
N ILE A 195 18.34 10.97 12.73
CA ILE A 195 17.21 11.13 13.63
C ILE A 195 16.08 11.93 12.97
N GLY A 196 16.39 13.04 12.33
CA GLY A 196 15.40 13.83 11.60
C GLY A 196 14.70 12.99 10.51
N THR A 197 15.47 12.19 9.78
CA THR A 197 14.94 11.29 8.75
C THR A 197 14.07 10.17 9.34
N LEU A 198 14.47 9.55 10.44
CA LEU A 198 13.67 8.51 11.11
C LEU A 198 12.35 9.08 11.64
N ILE A 199 12.37 10.28 12.21
CA ILE A 199 11.15 11.00 12.63
C ILE A 199 10.27 11.29 11.42
N PHE A 200 10.84 11.77 10.33
CA PHE A 200 10.09 12.05 9.09
C PHE A 200 9.43 10.79 8.53
N ILE A 201 10.15 9.66 8.44
CA ILE A 201 9.61 8.37 7.97
C ILE A 201 8.45 7.92 8.87
N PHE A 202 8.63 8.04 10.20
CA PHE A 202 7.62 7.67 11.17
C PHE A 202 6.35 8.53 11.02
N LEU A 203 6.47 9.84 10.97
CA LEU A 203 5.34 10.76 10.79
C LEU A 203 4.64 10.55 9.44
N TRP A 204 5.39 10.33 8.37
CA TRP A 204 4.81 9.98 7.06
C TRP A 204 4.06 8.66 7.13
N GLY A 205 4.63 7.63 7.78
CA GLY A 205 3.96 6.35 7.99
C GLY A 205 2.64 6.48 8.75
N LEU A 206 2.59 7.31 9.78
CA LEU A 206 1.34 7.62 10.50
C LEU A 206 0.31 8.30 9.59
N LEU A 207 0.72 9.31 8.82
CA LEU A 207 -0.16 10.01 7.90
C LEU A 207 -0.70 9.05 6.82
N GLU A 208 0.17 8.23 6.25
CA GLU A 208 -0.21 7.23 5.24
C GLU A 208 -1.22 6.22 5.80
N PHE A 209 -1.00 5.73 7.02
CA PHE A 209 -1.88 4.76 7.66
C PHE A 209 -3.24 5.33 8.05
N TYR A 210 -3.26 6.47 8.73
CA TYR A 210 -4.50 7.02 9.28
C TYR A 210 -5.34 7.77 8.26
N VAL A 211 -4.72 8.39 7.26
CA VAL A 211 -5.39 9.23 6.28
C VAL A 211 -5.48 8.51 4.92
N PHE A 212 -4.35 8.31 4.24
CA PHE A 212 -4.35 7.93 2.83
C PHE A 212 -4.81 6.48 2.60
N LEU A 213 -4.43 5.53 3.46
CA LEU A 213 -4.87 4.15 3.32
C LEU A 213 -6.38 4.02 3.49
N LYS A 214 -6.95 4.64 4.52
CA LYS A 214 -8.40 4.59 4.78
C LYS A 214 -9.18 5.30 3.67
N PHE A 215 -8.70 6.46 3.23
CA PHE A 215 -9.32 7.22 2.15
C PHE A 215 -9.31 6.44 0.84
N SER A 216 -8.15 5.90 0.43
CA SER A 216 -8.02 5.14 -0.81
C SER A 216 -8.81 3.82 -0.79
N ALA A 217 -8.90 3.15 0.37
CA ALA A 217 -9.70 1.95 0.53
C ALA A 217 -11.21 2.22 0.39
N ARG A 218 -11.71 3.33 0.94
CA ARG A 218 -13.11 3.77 0.78
C ARG A 218 -13.41 4.18 -0.66
N SER A 219 -12.52 4.96 -1.27
CA SER A 219 -12.64 5.37 -2.68
C SER A 219 -12.67 4.16 -3.62
N TYR A 220 -11.78 3.20 -3.39
CA TYR A 220 -11.76 1.93 -4.12
C TYR A 220 -13.07 1.16 -3.97
N ALA A 221 -13.60 1.04 -2.74
CA ALA A 221 -14.86 0.34 -2.49
C ALA A 221 -16.02 1.00 -3.23
N ARG A 222 -16.13 2.33 -3.18
CA ARG A 222 -17.17 3.08 -3.89
C ARG A 222 -17.08 2.87 -5.40
N GLN A 223 -15.87 2.99 -5.98
CA GLN A 223 -15.69 2.86 -7.42
C GLN A 223 -15.97 1.43 -7.91
N LEU A 224 -15.57 0.41 -7.13
CA LEU A 224 -15.89 -0.99 -7.43
C LEU A 224 -17.39 -1.20 -7.67
N PHE A 225 -18.23 -0.65 -6.79
CA PHE A 225 -19.68 -0.85 -6.88
C PHE A 225 -20.34 0.02 -7.94
N ILE A 226 -19.83 1.23 -8.20
CA ILE A 226 -20.28 2.05 -9.34
C ILE A 226 -20.01 1.31 -10.64
N THR A 227 -18.79 0.83 -10.84
CA THR A 227 -18.42 0.04 -12.02
C THR A 227 -19.27 -1.22 -12.14
N PHE A 228 -19.44 -1.98 -11.03
CA PHE A 228 -20.28 -3.18 -11.06
C PHE A 228 -21.73 -2.88 -11.44
N LEU A 229 -22.30 -1.75 -11.04
CA LEU A 229 -23.65 -1.36 -11.43
C LEU A 229 -23.74 -0.96 -12.91
N ALA A 230 -22.68 -0.42 -13.49
CA ALA A 230 -22.67 0.05 -14.88
C ALA A 230 -22.50 -1.08 -15.92
N ILE A 231 -21.92 -2.21 -15.56
CA ILE A 231 -21.68 -3.38 -16.44
C ILE A 231 -22.80 -4.40 -16.31
#